data_64453a439cea5cf3cb309a98978acca4
#
_entry.id   64453a439cea5cf3cb309a98978acca4
#
_cell.length_a   1.000
_cell.length_b   1.000
_cell.length_c   1.000
_cell.angle_alpha   90.00
_cell.angle_beta   90.00
_cell.angle_gamma   90.00
#
_symmetry.space_group_name_H-M   'P 1'
#
loop_
_entity.id
_entity.type
_entity.pdbx_description
1 polymer ?
#
loop_
_entity_poly.entity_id
_entity_poly.type
_entity_poly.pdbx_seq_one_letter_code
_entity_poly.pdbx_strand_id
1 'polypeptide(L)'
;GEIAAIDMVSKLDADTSDGSPDTSAFDEKKALEAKASEYDHFLTERPQMFTTEAIEEAMQKVMDNYAGGISTHYQFNGKQLALAKEKINHLIELTGDLYASDMHELMFIYELKERLTVCLSVIAHLGARKETRWHSFAENLDYPGKSDDWMKYVNSRYENGQLHMIYRELVGREA
;
A
#
# COMPACT_ATOMS: atom_id res chain seq x y z
N GLY A 1 8.42 -6.87 19.69
CA GLY A 1 7.61 -8.08 19.79
C GLY A 1 7.03 -8.28 21.18
N GLU A 2 7.84 -8.59 22.19
CA GLU A 2 7.41 -8.96 23.54
C GLU A 2 6.58 -7.86 24.24
N ILE A 3 7.03 -6.62 24.25
CA ILE A 3 6.31 -5.48 24.85
C ILE A 3 4.93 -5.29 24.21
N ALA A 4 4.84 -5.40 22.89
CA ALA A 4 3.56 -5.27 22.18
C ALA A 4 2.62 -6.44 22.50
N ALA A 5 3.14 -7.65 22.68
CA ALA A 5 2.36 -8.82 23.08
C ALA A 5 1.82 -8.67 24.51
N ILE A 6 2.65 -8.21 25.45
CA ILE A 6 2.24 -7.96 26.84
C ILE A 6 1.16 -6.87 26.92
N ASP A 7 1.33 -5.76 26.18
CA ASP A 7 0.33 -4.68 26.11
C ASP A 7 -1.00 -5.16 25.50
N MET A 8 -0.93 -6.00 24.48
CA MET A 8 -2.12 -6.58 23.84
C MET A 8 -2.85 -7.50 24.83
N VAL A 9 -2.15 -8.41 25.52
CA VAL A 9 -2.75 -9.33 26.50
C VAL A 9 -3.36 -8.54 27.66
N SER A 10 -2.66 -7.52 28.19
CA SER A 10 -3.18 -6.71 29.30
C SER A 10 -4.45 -5.94 28.92
N LYS A 11 -4.58 -5.51 27.66
CA LYS A 11 -5.79 -4.86 27.15
C LYS A 11 -6.95 -5.83 26.96
N LEU A 12 -6.67 -7.06 26.51
CA LEU A 12 -7.68 -8.12 26.40
C LEU A 12 -8.20 -8.53 27.78
N ASP A 13 -7.30 -8.65 28.79
CA ASP A 13 -7.70 -8.98 30.17
C ASP A 13 -8.49 -7.85 30.85
N ALA A 14 -8.21 -6.59 30.49
CA ALA A 14 -8.93 -5.42 31.02
C ALA A 14 -10.29 -5.21 30.37
N ASP A 15 -10.47 -5.68 29.13
CA ASP A 15 -11.74 -5.61 28.39
C ASP A 15 -12.59 -6.84 28.73
N THR A 16 -13.18 -6.80 29.94
CA THR A 16 -14.13 -7.83 30.41
C THR A 16 -15.53 -7.67 29.80
N SER A 17 -15.74 -6.70 28.90
CA SER A 17 -16.90 -6.72 28.04
C SER A 17 -16.77 -7.97 27.15
N ASP A 18 -17.84 -8.73 27.00
CA ASP A 18 -17.95 -9.80 26.01
C ASP A 18 -17.84 -9.15 24.61
N GLY A 19 -16.61 -8.70 24.33
CA GLY A 19 -16.20 -8.00 23.13
C GLY A 19 -15.96 -8.96 21.98
N SER A 20 -16.79 -9.97 21.85
CA SER A 20 -16.97 -10.60 20.54
C SER A 20 -17.25 -9.48 19.56
N PRO A 21 -16.40 -9.28 18.55
CA PRO A 21 -16.67 -8.25 17.55
C PRO A 21 -18.11 -8.44 17.09
N ASP A 22 -18.89 -7.37 17.10
CA ASP A 22 -20.27 -7.41 16.59
C ASP A 22 -20.21 -7.82 15.11
N THR A 23 -20.28 -9.13 14.89
CA THR A 23 -20.33 -9.74 13.57
C THR A 23 -21.74 -9.79 13.01
N SER A 24 -22.72 -9.28 13.76
CA SER A 24 -24.13 -9.33 13.36
C SER A 24 -24.42 -8.61 12.03
N ALA A 25 -23.56 -7.67 11.63
CA ALA A 25 -23.61 -6.99 10.33
C ALA A 25 -22.79 -7.68 9.22
N PHE A 26 -21.99 -8.71 9.55
CA PHE A 26 -21.14 -9.41 8.58
C PHE A 26 -21.86 -10.62 8.02
N ASP A 27 -22.29 -10.53 6.77
CA ASP A 27 -22.89 -11.65 6.04
C ASP A 27 -21.78 -12.50 5.40
N GLU A 28 -21.34 -13.54 6.14
CA GLU A 28 -20.29 -14.47 5.69
C GLU A 28 -20.64 -15.12 4.34
N LYS A 29 -21.89 -15.51 4.15
CA LYS A 29 -22.32 -16.14 2.91
C LYS A 29 -22.17 -15.19 1.74
N LYS A 30 -22.61 -13.95 1.88
CA LYS A 30 -22.46 -12.93 0.85
C LYS A 30 -20.99 -12.60 0.56
N ALA A 31 -20.15 -12.56 1.59
CA ALA A 31 -18.71 -12.33 1.42
C ALA A 31 -18.04 -13.47 0.66
N LEU A 32 -18.38 -14.73 0.98
CA LEU A 32 -17.89 -15.90 0.27
C LEU A 32 -18.36 -15.95 -1.19
N GLU A 33 -19.65 -15.66 -1.44
CA GLU A 33 -20.21 -15.61 -2.80
C GLU A 33 -19.54 -14.52 -3.63
N ALA A 34 -19.30 -13.34 -3.06
CA ALA A 34 -18.57 -12.26 -3.73
C ALA A 34 -17.14 -12.66 -4.07
N LYS A 35 -16.43 -13.34 -3.15
CA LYS A 35 -15.06 -13.80 -3.38
C LYS A 35 -14.99 -14.94 -4.40
N ALA A 36 -15.94 -15.88 -4.37
CA ALA A 36 -16.05 -16.93 -5.36
C ALA A 36 -16.28 -16.33 -6.77
N SER A 37 -17.19 -15.36 -6.88
CA SER A 37 -17.44 -14.65 -8.15
C SER A 37 -16.21 -13.90 -8.67
N GLU A 38 -15.40 -13.32 -7.79
CA GLU A 38 -14.12 -12.69 -8.17
C GLU A 38 -13.12 -13.72 -8.71
N TYR A 39 -13.02 -14.91 -8.08
CA TYR A 39 -12.17 -15.99 -8.57
C TYR A 39 -12.64 -16.52 -9.92
N ASP A 40 -13.93 -16.77 -10.07
CA ASP A 40 -14.53 -17.21 -11.32
C ASP A 40 -14.29 -16.20 -12.45
N HIS A 41 -14.31 -14.90 -12.11
CA HIS A 41 -13.99 -13.85 -13.07
C HIS A 41 -12.56 -14.01 -13.61
N PHE A 42 -11.55 -14.20 -12.76
CA PHE A 42 -10.17 -14.36 -13.21
C PHE A 42 -9.88 -15.73 -13.85
N LEU A 43 -10.60 -16.78 -13.47
CA LEU A 43 -10.42 -18.13 -14.01
C LEU A 43 -11.23 -18.38 -15.30
N THR A 44 -12.11 -17.46 -15.69
CA THR A 44 -12.85 -17.56 -16.95
C THR A 44 -11.97 -17.10 -18.09
N GLU A 45 -11.67 -18.00 -19.03
CA GLU A 45 -10.84 -17.72 -20.21
C GLU A 45 -11.36 -16.55 -21.00
N ARG A 46 -10.48 -15.60 -21.30
CA ARG A 46 -10.76 -14.40 -22.09
C ARG A 46 -9.50 -13.91 -22.81
N PRO A 47 -9.66 -13.16 -23.90
CA PRO A 47 -8.54 -12.42 -24.47
C PRO A 47 -8.02 -11.39 -23.45
N GLN A 48 -6.72 -11.41 -23.18
CA GLN A 48 -6.07 -10.39 -22.38
C GLN A 48 -5.06 -9.61 -23.21
N MET A 49 -4.99 -8.30 -22.97
CA MET A 49 -4.07 -7.43 -23.70
C MET A 49 -2.66 -7.48 -23.08
N PHE A 50 -2.59 -7.65 -21.77
CA PHE A 50 -1.35 -7.67 -21.00
C PHE A 50 -1.30 -8.93 -20.12
N THR A 51 -0.09 -9.44 -19.89
CA THR A 51 0.15 -10.48 -18.91
C THR A 51 0.44 -9.90 -17.53
N THR A 52 0.38 -10.72 -16.48
CA THR A 52 0.73 -10.33 -15.12
C THR A 52 2.15 -9.78 -15.05
N GLU A 53 3.11 -10.42 -15.73
CA GLU A 53 4.51 -10.01 -15.78
C GLU A 53 4.68 -8.65 -16.49
N ALA A 54 3.93 -8.41 -17.56
CA ALA A 54 3.99 -7.13 -18.28
C ALA A 54 3.53 -5.96 -17.41
N ILE A 55 2.47 -6.15 -16.62
CA ILE A 55 1.99 -5.12 -15.68
C ILE A 55 2.98 -4.95 -14.53
N GLU A 56 3.57 -6.04 -14.03
CA GLU A 56 4.60 -5.98 -12.99
C GLU A 56 5.84 -5.21 -13.46
N GLU A 57 6.33 -5.50 -14.66
CA GLU A 57 7.46 -4.76 -15.25
C GLU A 57 7.13 -3.27 -15.43
N ALA A 58 5.91 -2.95 -15.86
CA ALA A 58 5.45 -1.57 -15.96
C ALA A 58 5.39 -0.87 -14.58
N MET A 59 4.91 -1.56 -13.54
CA MET A 59 4.91 -1.09 -12.16
C MET A 59 6.32 -0.75 -11.68
N GLN A 60 7.28 -1.66 -11.89
CA GLN A 60 8.70 -1.45 -11.53
C GLN A 60 9.27 -0.22 -12.23
N LYS A 61 9.02 -0.06 -13.53
CA LYS A 61 9.45 1.11 -14.30
C LYS A 61 8.83 2.42 -13.81
N VAL A 62 7.55 2.38 -13.42
CA VAL A 62 6.89 3.57 -12.86
C VAL A 62 7.54 3.98 -11.55
N MET A 63 7.76 3.04 -10.64
CA MET A 63 8.38 3.34 -9.36
C MET A 63 9.83 3.82 -9.53
N ASP A 64 10.60 3.18 -10.41
CA ASP A 64 11.99 3.57 -10.67
C ASP A 64 12.10 4.98 -11.27
N ASN A 65 11.25 5.31 -12.25
CA ASN A 65 11.37 6.58 -12.98
C ASN A 65 10.70 7.78 -12.27
N TYR A 66 9.72 7.55 -11.40
CA TYR A 66 8.90 8.64 -10.85
C TYR A 66 8.80 8.68 -9.32
N ALA A 67 9.20 7.63 -8.64
CA ALA A 67 9.10 7.54 -7.18
C ALA A 67 10.46 7.39 -6.47
N GLY A 68 11.52 7.94 -7.05
CA GLY A 68 12.85 7.94 -6.43
C GLY A 68 13.57 6.60 -6.51
N GLY A 69 13.51 5.92 -7.66
CA GLY A 69 14.24 4.70 -7.90
C GLY A 69 15.71 4.94 -8.28
N ILE A 70 16.39 3.86 -8.63
CA ILE A 70 17.81 3.86 -8.94
C ILE A 70 18.14 4.75 -10.15
N SER A 71 17.30 4.70 -11.20
CA SER A 71 17.51 5.47 -12.43
C SER A 71 17.43 6.98 -12.21
N THR A 72 16.75 7.42 -11.16
CA THR A 72 16.66 8.83 -10.75
C THR A 72 17.62 9.19 -9.62
N HIS A 73 18.58 8.33 -9.29
CA HIS A 73 19.50 8.50 -8.16
C HIS A 73 18.77 8.74 -6.84
N TYR A 74 17.63 8.05 -6.64
CA TYR A 74 16.75 8.17 -5.48
C TYR A 74 16.11 9.57 -5.30
N GLN A 75 16.07 10.38 -6.36
CA GLN A 75 15.50 11.72 -6.36
C GLN A 75 14.07 11.70 -6.89
N PHE A 76 13.21 12.52 -6.30
CA PHE A 76 11.83 12.70 -6.71
C PHE A 76 11.32 14.12 -6.36
N ASN A 77 10.20 14.51 -6.94
CA ASN A 77 9.46 15.70 -6.60
C ASN A 77 7.94 15.43 -6.65
N GLY A 78 7.14 16.37 -6.17
CA GLY A 78 5.69 16.21 -6.11
C GLY A 78 5.01 15.99 -7.46
N LYS A 79 5.56 16.54 -8.55
CA LYS A 79 5.02 16.32 -9.91
C LYS A 79 5.27 14.90 -10.39
N GLN A 80 6.47 14.37 -10.14
CA GLN A 80 6.81 12.98 -10.46
C GLN A 80 5.95 12.01 -9.64
N LEU A 81 5.77 12.26 -8.33
CA LEU A 81 4.92 11.42 -7.48
C LEU A 81 3.45 11.44 -7.93
N ALA A 82 2.93 12.59 -8.37
CA ALA A 82 1.57 12.66 -8.91
C ALA A 82 1.42 11.81 -10.17
N LEU A 83 2.41 11.86 -11.07
CA LEU A 83 2.43 11.02 -12.27
C LEU A 83 2.60 9.54 -11.95
N ALA A 84 3.45 9.20 -10.97
CA ALA A 84 3.58 7.82 -10.48
C ALA A 84 2.21 7.29 -9.99
N LYS A 85 1.52 8.07 -9.15
CA LYS A 85 0.19 7.71 -8.63
C LYS A 85 -0.82 7.45 -9.74
N GLU A 86 -0.88 8.35 -10.74
CA GLU A 86 -1.77 8.21 -11.88
C GLU A 86 -1.49 6.91 -12.64
N LYS A 87 -0.22 6.65 -12.96
CA LYS A 87 0.20 5.44 -13.68
C LYS A 87 -0.07 4.16 -12.88
N ILE A 88 0.21 4.14 -11.59
CA ILE A 88 -0.08 2.96 -10.74
C ILE A 88 -1.59 2.71 -10.66
N ASN A 89 -2.43 3.74 -10.53
CA ASN A 89 -3.88 3.56 -10.56
C ASN A 89 -4.35 2.97 -11.90
N HIS A 90 -3.79 3.43 -13.01
CA HIS A 90 -4.10 2.84 -14.32
C HIS A 90 -3.68 1.36 -14.42
N LEU A 91 -2.50 0.99 -13.87
CA LEU A 91 -2.10 -0.41 -13.82
C LEU A 91 -3.05 -1.25 -12.94
N ILE A 92 -3.58 -0.69 -11.85
CA ILE A 92 -4.61 -1.35 -11.02
C ILE A 92 -5.87 -1.61 -11.84
N GLU A 93 -6.33 -0.65 -12.63
CA GLU A 93 -7.48 -0.84 -13.52
C GLU A 93 -7.24 -1.99 -14.52
N LEU A 94 -6.06 -2.04 -15.13
CA LEU A 94 -5.69 -3.11 -16.08
C LEU A 94 -5.66 -4.50 -15.45
N THR A 95 -5.44 -4.63 -14.12
CA THR A 95 -5.49 -5.95 -13.47
C THR A 95 -6.87 -6.59 -13.54
N GLY A 96 -7.93 -5.82 -13.74
CA GLY A 96 -9.30 -6.34 -13.87
C GLY A 96 -9.52 -7.20 -15.11
N ASP A 97 -8.71 -7.02 -16.14
CA ASP A 97 -8.81 -7.74 -17.42
C ASP A 97 -7.89 -8.98 -17.48
N LEU A 98 -7.12 -9.25 -16.43
CA LEU A 98 -6.24 -10.41 -16.38
C LEU A 98 -7.04 -11.72 -16.35
N TYR A 99 -6.41 -12.77 -16.89
CA TYR A 99 -6.91 -14.13 -16.88
C TYR A 99 -5.85 -15.06 -16.27
N ALA A 100 -6.30 -16.01 -15.48
CA ALA A 100 -5.48 -17.05 -14.88
C ALA A 100 -5.96 -18.43 -15.37
N SER A 101 -5.08 -19.25 -15.93
CA SER A 101 -5.43 -20.59 -16.40
C SER A 101 -5.63 -21.60 -15.26
N ASP A 102 -5.09 -21.27 -14.08
CA ASP A 102 -5.19 -22.09 -12.88
C ASP A 102 -5.06 -21.24 -11.58
N MET A 103 -5.16 -21.92 -10.44
CA MET A 103 -5.06 -21.26 -9.12
C MET A 103 -3.67 -20.70 -8.83
N HIS A 104 -2.62 -21.22 -9.46
CA HIS A 104 -1.26 -20.73 -9.28
C HIS A 104 -1.08 -19.37 -9.99
N GLU A 105 -1.55 -19.26 -11.22
CA GLU A 105 -1.56 -17.98 -11.94
C GLU A 105 -2.49 -16.97 -11.27
N LEU A 106 -3.63 -17.41 -10.71
CA LEU A 106 -4.51 -16.56 -9.93
C LEU A 106 -3.79 -15.94 -8.72
N MET A 107 -2.93 -16.71 -8.05
CA MET A 107 -2.11 -16.20 -6.94
C MET A 107 -1.22 -15.03 -7.39
N PHE A 108 -0.58 -15.13 -8.56
CA PHE A 108 0.25 -14.03 -9.09
C PHE A 108 -0.55 -12.76 -9.38
N ILE A 109 -1.81 -12.89 -9.85
CA ILE A 109 -2.70 -11.73 -10.04
C ILE A 109 -2.93 -11.03 -8.69
N TYR A 110 -3.21 -11.79 -7.62
CA TYR A 110 -3.42 -11.21 -6.29
C TYR A 110 -2.15 -10.59 -5.72
N GLU A 111 -0.99 -11.24 -5.86
CA GLU A 111 0.29 -10.67 -5.46
C GLU A 111 0.58 -9.36 -6.19
N LEU A 112 0.30 -9.28 -7.49
CA LEU A 112 0.47 -8.06 -8.27
C LEU A 112 -0.45 -6.93 -7.75
N LYS A 113 -1.73 -7.22 -7.48
CA LYS A 113 -2.68 -6.25 -6.92
C LYS A 113 -2.21 -5.70 -5.56
N GLU A 114 -1.66 -6.58 -4.70
CA GLU A 114 -1.08 -6.16 -3.42
C GLU A 114 0.16 -5.29 -3.61
N ARG A 115 1.07 -5.66 -4.51
CA ARG A 115 2.28 -4.86 -4.83
C ARG A 115 1.92 -3.47 -5.36
N LEU A 116 0.93 -3.36 -6.23
CA LEU A 116 0.43 -2.07 -6.71
C LEU A 116 -0.14 -1.21 -5.57
N THR A 117 -0.86 -1.82 -4.63
CA THR A 117 -1.36 -1.14 -3.42
C THR A 117 -0.21 -0.64 -2.54
N VAL A 118 0.84 -1.45 -2.37
CA VAL A 118 2.06 -1.04 -1.66
C VAL A 118 2.73 0.13 -2.38
N CYS A 119 2.81 0.14 -3.70
CA CYS A 119 3.35 1.26 -4.47
C CYS A 119 2.59 2.57 -4.20
N LEU A 120 1.26 2.54 -4.17
CA LEU A 120 0.45 3.72 -3.80
C LEU A 120 0.76 4.21 -2.38
N SER A 121 0.95 3.28 -1.44
CA SER A 121 1.34 3.63 -0.07
C SER A 121 2.72 4.29 -0.03
N VAL A 122 3.72 3.74 -0.73
CA VAL A 122 5.06 4.34 -0.84
C VAL A 122 4.99 5.74 -1.42
N ILE A 123 4.29 5.93 -2.54
CA ILE A 123 4.12 7.24 -3.19
C ILE A 123 3.48 8.26 -2.22
N ALA A 124 2.46 7.84 -1.47
CA ALA A 124 1.79 8.70 -0.50
C ALA A 124 2.72 9.10 0.65
N HIS A 125 3.52 8.16 1.17
CA HIS A 125 4.49 8.43 2.23
C HIS A 125 5.62 9.35 1.77
N LEU A 126 6.15 9.15 0.56
CA LEU A 126 7.16 10.04 -0.04
C LEU A 126 6.61 11.46 -0.19
N GLY A 127 5.36 11.60 -0.67
CA GLY A 127 4.71 12.90 -0.85
C GLY A 127 4.29 13.60 0.44
N ALA A 128 4.03 12.83 1.51
CA ALA A 128 3.59 13.36 2.79
C ALA A 128 4.71 14.10 3.53
N ARG A 129 5.96 13.60 3.46
CA ARG A 129 7.11 14.15 4.20
C ARG A 129 7.75 15.30 3.43
N LYS A 130 7.71 16.50 3.98
CA LYS A 130 8.25 17.72 3.35
C LYS A 130 9.66 18.04 3.89
N GLU A 131 10.55 17.08 3.77
CA GLU A 131 11.98 17.20 4.10
C GLU A 131 12.78 16.15 3.38
N THR A 132 14.09 16.32 3.28
CA THR A 132 15.07 15.28 2.94
C THR A 132 15.94 14.99 4.14
N ARG A 133 15.91 13.76 4.63
CA ARG A 133 16.68 13.30 5.79
C ARG A 133 17.77 12.29 5.39
N TRP A 134 17.52 11.54 4.32
CA TRP A 134 18.36 10.46 3.82
C TRP A 134 18.68 10.68 2.35
N HIS A 135 19.64 11.58 2.06
CA HIS A 135 20.01 11.98 0.69
C HIS A 135 20.40 10.82 -0.24
N SER A 136 20.86 9.70 0.29
CA SER A 136 21.24 8.54 -0.53
C SER A 136 20.12 7.53 -0.78
N PHE A 137 18.92 7.75 -0.23
CA PHE A 137 17.83 6.78 -0.30
C PHE A 137 16.48 7.37 -0.70
N ALA A 138 16.22 8.65 -0.37
CA ALA A 138 14.97 9.32 -0.70
C ALA A 138 15.20 10.84 -0.62
N GLU A 139 15.51 11.45 -1.76
CA GLU A 139 15.81 12.88 -1.85
C GLU A 139 14.63 13.61 -2.49
N ASN A 140 13.92 14.38 -1.68
CA ASN A 140 12.82 15.20 -2.14
C ASN A 140 13.35 16.53 -2.69
N LEU A 141 13.32 16.71 -4.00
CA LEU A 141 13.84 17.91 -4.67
C LEU A 141 13.03 19.18 -4.36
N ASP A 142 11.76 19.04 -3.95
CA ASP A 142 10.94 20.19 -3.52
C ASP A 142 11.30 20.61 -2.09
N TYR A 143 11.86 19.70 -1.28
CA TYR A 143 12.24 19.91 0.12
C TYR A 143 13.61 19.28 0.41
N PRO A 144 14.71 19.87 -0.12
CA PRO A 144 16.04 19.22 -0.07
C PRO A 144 16.69 19.24 1.32
N GLY A 145 16.19 20.06 2.24
CA GLY A 145 16.73 20.19 3.59
C GLY A 145 16.01 19.35 4.63
N LYS A 146 16.73 19.05 5.72
CA LYS A 146 16.15 18.47 6.93
C LYS A 146 15.36 19.56 7.70
N SER A 147 14.20 19.20 8.27
CA SER A 147 13.38 20.08 9.10
C SER A 147 13.03 19.43 10.43
N ASP A 148 13.14 20.18 11.52
CA ASP A 148 12.74 19.70 12.84
C ASP A 148 11.23 19.54 12.98
N ASP A 149 10.44 20.27 12.19
CA ASP A 149 8.97 20.10 12.11
C ASP A 149 8.57 18.69 11.67
N TRP A 150 9.48 17.96 11.03
CA TRP A 150 9.30 16.60 10.57
C TRP A 150 9.91 15.53 11.49
N MET A 151 10.29 15.89 12.73
CA MET A 151 10.65 14.93 13.79
C MET A 151 9.39 14.25 14.33
N LYS A 152 8.70 13.50 13.47
CA LYS A 152 7.45 12.79 13.79
C LYS A 152 7.33 11.48 13.00
N TYR A 153 6.47 10.59 13.48
CA TYR A 153 6.08 9.43 12.72
C TYR A 153 5.07 9.81 11.65
N VAL A 154 5.27 9.29 10.45
CA VAL A 154 4.32 9.35 9.36
C VAL A 154 3.77 7.95 9.16
N ASN A 155 2.51 7.77 9.50
CA ASN A 155 1.78 6.51 9.35
C ASN A 155 0.67 6.70 8.32
N SER A 156 0.07 5.62 7.88
CA SER A 156 -1.11 5.66 7.04
C SER A 156 -2.15 4.66 7.50
N ARG A 157 -3.40 4.92 7.19
CA ARG A 157 -4.54 4.03 7.37
C ARG A 157 -5.30 3.98 6.06
N TYR A 158 -5.56 2.75 5.60
CA TYR A 158 -6.43 2.54 4.45
C TYR A 158 -7.86 2.34 4.92
N GLU A 159 -8.77 3.18 4.44
CA GLU A 159 -10.17 3.17 4.86
C GLU A 159 -11.05 3.65 3.72
N ASN A 160 -12.12 2.91 3.43
CA ASN A 160 -13.08 3.23 2.36
C ASN A 160 -12.45 3.49 0.98
N GLY A 161 -11.44 2.69 0.61
CA GLY A 161 -10.75 2.83 -0.67
C GLY A 161 -9.74 3.96 -0.74
N GLN A 162 -9.45 4.65 0.36
CA GLN A 162 -8.54 5.79 0.42
C GLN A 162 -7.45 5.60 1.47
N LEU A 163 -6.28 6.11 1.17
CA LEU A 163 -5.15 6.14 2.08
C LEU A 163 -5.12 7.48 2.83
N HIS A 164 -5.29 7.44 4.15
CA HIS A 164 -5.25 8.60 5.04
C HIS A 164 -3.90 8.66 5.75
N MET A 165 -3.21 9.80 5.66
CA MET A 165 -1.94 10.01 6.35
C MET A 165 -2.17 10.44 7.79
N ILE A 166 -1.43 9.85 8.73
CA ILE A 166 -1.52 10.09 10.16
C ILE A 166 -0.15 10.53 10.67
N TYR A 167 -0.09 11.71 11.27
CA TYR A 167 1.13 12.26 11.84
C TYR A 167 1.08 12.10 13.36
N ARG A 168 2.15 11.54 13.95
CA ARG A 168 2.25 11.37 15.39
C ARG A 168 3.60 11.88 15.88
N GLU A 169 3.58 12.60 17.01
CA GLU A 169 4.79 13.07 17.66
C GLU A 169 5.66 11.89 18.13
N LEU A 170 6.97 12.10 18.15
CA LEU A 170 7.88 11.12 18.72
C LEU A 170 7.61 11.00 20.22
N VAL A 171 7.55 9.79 20.71
CA VAL A 171 7.50 9.55 22.17
C VAL A 171 8.86 9.94 22.75
N GLY A 172 8.86 10.97 23.59
CA GLY A 172 10.06 11.36 24.34
C GLY A 172 10.58 10.18 25.16
N ARG A 173 11.88 9.92 25.10
CA ARG A 173 12.48 9.10 26.15
C ARG A 173 12.44 9.93 27.42
N GLU A 174 11.61 9.53 28.37
CA GLU A 174 11.78 10.01 29.73
C GLU A 174 13.19 9.61 30.17
N ALA A 175 13.99 10.63 30.55
CA ALA A 175 15.37 10.46 30.97
C ALA A 175 15.42 9.80 32.35
#